data_9781c088997c9f6276d4d29e9f3386ee
#
_entry.id   9781c088997c9f6276d4d29e9f3386ee
#
_cell.length_a   1.000
_cell.length_b   1.000
_cell.length_c   1.000
_cell.angle_alpha   90.00
_cell.angle_beta   90.00
_cell.angle_gamma   90.00
#
_symmetry.space_group_name_H-M   'P 1'
#
loop_
_entity.id
_entity.type
_entity.pdbx_description
1 polymer ?
#
loop_
_entity_poly.entity_id
_entity_poly.type
_entity_poly.pdbx_seq_one_letter_code
_entity_poly.pdbx_strand_id
1 'polypeptide(L)'
;MLGALFLAFGVPSWAVIDSPGGPSVLQLNLQEPVTKIADSIYSLHSMMLIICLVIFVIVFGFMFYSIFTHRKSKGHEPATFHESTAVEIAWTVVPFVIVIGMALPATKTVVAMKDTSNSDLTIKVTGMQWKWGYDYLKGEGEGISFLSNLSTPREQVVDSSKTKNDNYLLEVDNPVVVPVNQKIRVILTANDVIHSWSVPAFGVKQDAIPGFVRDTWFRAEKIGTYRGQCVELCGKEHAFMPIVVDVVSADDYRKWVSLKKRELAAKADDPNRIWTVEELKQRGEKTYAANCVVCHQANGKGLPGAYPALEGSPLVAGPKSAQLKIIMNGKNAMPGWKSVLSDTEIAAVITYTRNTWSNKAEENVVQPAEVSAARK
;
A
#
# COMPACT_ATOMS: atom_id res chain seq x y z
N MET A 1 16.81 2.49 51.10
CA MET A 1 16.79 3.65 50.19
C MET A 1 17.53 3.26 48.90
N LEU A 2 16.83 2.82 47.90
CA LEU A 2 17.36 2.69 46.53
C LEU A 2 16.68 3.79 45.73
N GLY A 3 17.42 4.87 45.46
CA GLY A 3 16.98 5.96 44.62
C GLY A 3 16.93 5.46 43.16
N ALA A 4 15.76 5.56 42.55
CA ALA A 4 15.59 5.38 41.14
C ALA A 4 16.28 6.53 40.39
N LEU A 5 17.41 6.24 39.78
CA LEU A 5 18.08 7.14 38.84
C LEU A 5 17.35 7.08 37.50
N PHE A 6 16.26 7.83 37.35
CA PHE A 6 15.71 8.16 36.03
C PHE A 6 16.66 9.17 35.38
N LEU A 7 17.60 8.70 34.57
CA LEU A 7 18.29 9.55 33.62
C LEU A 7 17.24 10.00 32.59
N ALA A 8 16.74 11.21 32.77
CA ALA A 8 16.03 11.95 31.75
C ALA A 8 17.03 12.25 30.62
N PHE A 9 17.15 11.33 29.66
CA PHE A 9 17.70 11.66 28.35
C PHE A 9 16.69 12.62 27.73
N GLY A 10 16.98 13.91 27.82
CA GLY A 10 16.31 14.91 27.00
C GLY A 10 16.58 14.54 25.53
N VAL A 11 15.65 13.85 24.90
CA VAL A 11 15.61 13.75 23.46
C VAL A 11 15.50 15.18 22.96
N PRO A 12 16.42 15.65 22.11
CA PRO A 12 16.25 16.95 21.51
C PRO A 12 14.89 16.96 20.84
N SER A 13 14.08 17.96 21.11
CA SER A 13 12.74 18.18 20.57
C SER A 13 12.78 18.59 19.09
N TRP A 14 13.41 17.78 18.29
CA TRP A 14 13.24 17.82 16.84
C TRP A 14 11.93 17.10 16.60
N ALA A 15 10.91 17.92 16.62
CA ALA A 15 9.54 17.53 16.44
C ALA A 15 9.36 16.29 15.59
N VAL A 16 9.27 15.13 16.22
CA VAL A 16 8.47 14.07 15.64
C VAL A 16 7.05 14.58 15.84
N ILE A 17 6.48 15.14 14.79
CA ILE A 17 5.12 15.66 14.79
C ILE A 17 4.19 14.46 14.67
N ASP A 18 3.15 14.40 15.50
CA ASP A 18 2.07 13.45 15.29
C ASP A 18 1.52 13.62 13.87
N SER A 19 1.56 12.57 13.08
CA SER A 19 0.91 12.55 11.77
C SER A 19 -0.55 12.14 11.98
N PRO A 20 -1.53 13.05 11.92
CA PRO A 20 -2.92 12.67 12.05
C PRO A 20 -3.29 11.55 11.06
N GLY A 21 -3.87 10.45 11.56
CA GLY A 21 -4.16 9.27 10.75
C GLY A 21 -2.96 8.42 10.35
N GLY A 22 -1.79 8.70 10.87
CA GLY A 22 -0.55 7.94 10.76
C GLY A 22 0.03 7.58 12.12
N PRO A 23 1.34 7.25 12.20
CA PRO A 23 2.00 6.96 13.46
C PRO A 23 2.03 8.18 14.38
N SER A 24 1.81 7.95 15.68
CA SER A 24 1.93 8.98 16.72
C SER A 24 3.32 8.97 17.37
N VAL A 25 3.73 10.10 17.93
CA VAL A 25 4.98 10.20 18.70
C VAL A 25 4.91 9.28 19.91
N LEU A 26 6.00 8.52 20.16
CA LEU A 26 6.09 7.55 21.27
C LEU A 26 4.95 6.51 21.29
N GLN A 27 4.39 6.18 20.16
CA GLN A 27 3.35 5.17 20.06
C GLN A 27 3.86 3.80 20.54
N LEU A 28 3.29 3.30 21.63
CA LEU A 28 3.63 2.01 22.23
C LEU A 28 2.67 0.87 21.83
N ASN A 29 1.57 1.20 21.19
CA ASN A 29 0.55 0.25 20.74
C ASN A 29 0.19 0.52 19.28
N LEU A 30 -0.82 -0.16 18.76
CA LEU A 30 -1.35 0.06 17.42
C LEU A 30 -1.85 1.52 17.26
N GLN A 31 -1.96 1.99 16.02
CA GLN A 31 -2.53 3.30 15.73
C GLN A 31 -3.98 3.41 16.26
N GLU A 32 -4.43 4.65 16.53
CA GLU A 32 -5.79 4.90 16.98
C GLU A 32 -6.82 4.33 15.99
N PRO A 33 -7.74 3.46 16.44
CA PRO A 33 -8.73 2.85 15.57
C PRO A 33 -9.79 3.86 15.13
N VAL A 34 -10.16 3.80 13.85
CA VAL A 34 -11.23 4.62 13.27
C VAL A 34 -12.31 3.77 12.59
N THR A 35 -12.24 2.46 12.74
CA THR A 35 -13.24 1.48 12.31
C THR A 35 -13.52 0.49 13.43
N LYS A 36 -14.70 -0.13 13.42
CA LYS A 36 -15.02 -1.18 14.40
C LYS A 36 -14.10 -2.39 14.30
N ILE A 37 -13.60 -2.71 13.11
CA ILE A 37 -12.64 -3.79 12.92
C ILE A 37 -11.30 -3.44 13.59
N ALA A 38 -10.78 -2.23 13.34
CA ALA A 38 -9.55 -1.77 13.97
C ALA A 38 -9.68 -1.72 15.51
N ASP A 39 -10.82 -1.30 16.03
CA ASP A 39 -11.11 -1.30 17.47
C ASP A 39 -11.11 -2.72 18.05
N SER A 40 -11.73 -3.68 17.36
CA SER A 40 -11.68 -5.09 17.74
C SER A 40 -10.25 -5.65 17.73
N ILE A 41 -9.44 -5.31 16.73
CA ILE A 41 -8.02 -5.71 16.64
C ILE A 41 -7.22 -5.08 17.79
N TYR A 42 -7.43 -3.78 18.07
CA TYR A 42 -6.78 -3.07 19.16
C TYR A 42 -7.10 -3.70 20.52
N SER A 43 -8.36 -4.04 20.74
CA SER A 43 -8.82 -4.69 21.98
C SER A 43 -8.23 -6.09 22.14
N LEU A 44 -8.19 -6.91 21.08
CA LEU A 44 -7.55 -8.22 21.06
C LEU A 44 -6.05 -8.11 21.36
N HIS A 45 -5.37 -7.17 20.71
CA HIS A 45 -3.94 -6.95 20.93
C HIS A 45 -3.65 -6.54 22.38
N SER A 46 -4.43 -5.60 22.92
CA SER A 46 -4.30 -5.15 24.31
C SER A 46 -4.55 -6.29 25.31
N MET A 47 -5.56 -7.12 25.07
CA MET A 47 -5.80 -8.33 25.88
C MET A 47 -4.62 -9.28 25.85
N MET A 48 -4.04 -9.54 24.67
CA MET A 48 -2.85 -10.39 24.53
C MET A 48 -1.65 -9.81 25.27
N LEU A 49 -1.41 -8.51 25.18
CA LEU A 49 -0.32 -7.84 25.90
C LEU A 49 -0.48 -7.98 27.42
N ILE A 50 -1.70 -7.83 27.95
CA ILE A 50 -1.97 -8.01 29.40
C ILE A 50 -1.70 -9.46 29.81
N ILE A 51 -2.18 -10.44 29.06
CA ILE A 51 -1.92 -11.87 29.34
C ILE A 51 -0.41 -12.16 29.33
N CYS A 52 0.31 -11.68 28.30
CA CYS A 52 1.75 -11.84 28.22
C CYS A 52 2.47 -11.18 29.39
N LEU A 53 2.06 -9.97 29.80
CA LEU A 53 2.64 -9.26 30.94
C LEU A 53 2.42 -10.04 32.24
N VAL A 54 1.23 -10.57 32.48
CA VAL A 54 0.92 -11.39 33.67
C VAL A 54 1.80 -12.66 33.70
N ILE A 55 1.90 -13.36 32.57
CA ILE A 55 2.75 -14.55 32.46
C ILE A 55 4.22 -14.17 32.71
N PHE A 56 4.69 -13.08 32.09
CA PHE A 56 6.05 -12.58 32.29
C PHE A 56 6.35 -12.29 33.75
N VAL A 57 5.48 -11.55 34.43
CA VAL A 57 5.65 -11.20 35.85
C VAL A 57 5.68 -12.46 36.74
N ILE A 58 4.79 -13.40 36.49
CA ILE A 58 4.75 -14.66 37.25
C ILE A 58 6.04 -15.46 37.04
N VAL A 59 6.39 -15.73 35.79
CA VAL A 59 7.54 -16.59 35.46
C VAL A 59 8.86 -15.98 35.94
N PHE A 60 9.10 -14.70 35.60
CA PHE A 60 10.31 -14.04 36.03
C PHE A 60 10.32 -13.73 37.52
N GLY A 61 9.16 -13.48 38.13
CA GLY A 61 9.05 -13.37 39.58
C GLY A 61 9.51 -14.62 40.32
N PHE A 62 8.99 -15.78 39.92
CA PHE A 62 9.45 -17.06 40.47
C PHE A 62 10.92 -17.35 40.17
N MET A 63 11.38 -17.07 38.97
CA MET A 63 12.77 -17.24 38.59
C MET A 63 13.71 -16.40 39.46
N PHE A 64 13.46 -15.12 39.61
CA PHE A 64 14.26 -14.22 40.44
C PHE A 64 14.15 -14.56 41.91
N TYR A 65 12.95 -14.91 42.41
CA TYR A 65 12.78 -15.42 43.79
C TYR A 65 13.69 -16.62 44.01
N SER A 66 13.69 -17.61 43.14
CA SER A 66 14.55 -18.81 43.24
C SER A 66 16.04 -18.44 43.21
N ILE A 67 16.48 -17.59 42.30
CA ILE A 67 17.87 -17.16 42.15
C ILE A 67 18.35 -16.47 43.44
N PHE A 68 17.53 -15.59 44.04
CA PHE A 68 17.94 -14.83 45.22
C PHE A 68 17.81 -15.62 46.54
N THR A 69 16.83 -16.48 46.68
CA THR A 69 16.55 -17.21 47.94
C THR A 69 17.27 -18.55 48.03
N HIS A 70 17.35 -19.30 46.91
CA HIS A 70 17.88 -20.66 46.89
C HIS A 70 19.34 -20.77 46.39
N ARG A 71 20.08 -19.67 46.38
CA ARG A 71 21.50 -19.69 45.98
C ARG A 71 22.36 -20.43 47.03
N LYS A 72 23.35 -21.20 46.57
CA LYS A 72 24.29 -21.94 47.40
C LYS A 72 24.97 -21.10 48.52
N SER A 73 25.26 -19.85 48.25
CA SER A 73 25.87 -18.92 49.22
C SER A 73 25.00 -18.63 50.46
N LYS A 74 23.70 -18.98 50.42
CA LYS A 74 22.79 -18.89 51.57
C LYS A 74 22.62 -20.16 52.35
N GLY A 75 23.39 -21.23 52.01
CA GLY A 75 23.34 -22.51 52.71
C GLY A 75 22.11 -23.37 52.36
N HIS A 76 21.37 -23.04 51.28
CA HIS A 76 20.24 -23.85 50.84
C HIS A 76 20.71 -25.18 50.28
N GLU A 77 20.11 -26.28 50.78
CA GLU A 77 20.26 -27.62 50.18
C GLU A 77 19.33 -27.78 48.98
N PRO A 78 19.75 -28.52 47.94
CA PRO A 78 18.89 -28.81 46.81
C PRO A 78 17.63 -29.55 47.21
N ALA A 79 16.50 -29.26 46.61
CA ALA A 79 15.27 -30.01 46.79
C ALA A 79 15.43 -31.42 46.23
N THR A 80 14.76 -32.43 46.85
CA THR A 80 14.84 -33.82 46.47
C THR A 80 13.65 -34.34 45.67
N PHE A 81 12.65 -33.49 45.42
CA PHE A 81 11.52 -33.85 44.56
C PHE A 81 11.94 -33.76 43.08
N HIS A 82 11.44 -34.70 42.26
CA HIS A 82 11.77 -34.76 40.84
C HIS A 82 10.57 -34.54 39.93
N GLU A 83 9.34 -34.67 40.45
CA GLU A 83 8.09 -34.53 39.70
C GLU A 83 6.96 -33.99 40.58
N SER A 84 5.94 -33.43 39.95
CA SER A 84 4.69 -33.06 40.61
C SER A 84 3.57 -33.07 39.58
N THR A 85 2.81 -34.16 39.56
CA THR A 85 1.69 -34.32 38.58
C THR A 85 0.69 -33.17 38.63
N ALA A 86 0.43 -32.61 39.81
CA ALA A 86 -0.49 -31.48 39.93
C ALA A 86 0.04 -30.23 39.21
N VAL A 87 1.34 -29.94 39.34
CA VAL A 87 1.98 -28.80 38.64
C VAL A 87 2.05 -29.05 37.15
N GLU A 88 2.35 -30.29 36.73
CA GLU A 88 2.40 -30.69 35.32
C GLU A 88 1.05 -30.53 34.64
N ILE A 89 -0.02 -30.97 35.29
CA ILE A 89 -1.41 -30.74 34.81
C ILE A 89 -1.69 -29.26 34.76
N ALA A 90 -1.34 -28.49 35.77
CA ALA A 90 -1.62 -27.04 35.83
C ALA A 90 -0.94 -26.28 34.67
N TRP A 91 0.37 -26.49 34.41
CA TRP A 91 1.05 -25.80 33.35
C TRP A 91 0.69 -26.26 31.93
N THR A 92 -0.01 -27.40 31.81
CA THR A 92 -0.60 -27.86 30.56
C THR A 92 -2.00 -27.27 30.34
N VAL A 93 -2.86 -27.36 31.37
CA VAL A 93 -4.27 -26.94 31.25
C VAL A 93 -4.42 -25.43 31.20
N VAL A 94 -3.67 -24.66 31.99
CA VAL A 94 -3.80 -23.20 32.05
C VAL A 94 -3.48 -22.54 30.71
N PRO A 95 -2.34 -22.83 30.04
CA PRO A 95 -2.07 -22.26 28.69
C PRO A 95 -3.12 -22.70 27.66
N PHE A 96 -3.59 -23.95 27.72
CA PHE A 96 -4.62 -24.43 26.80
C PHE A 96 -5.93 -23.63 26.94
N VAL A 97 -6.38 -23.37 28.16
CA VAL A 97 -7.56 -22.55 28.43
C VAL A 97 -7.37 -21.09 27.96
N ILE A 98 -6.17 -20.52 28.17
CA ILE A 98 -5.83 -19.18 27.68
C ILE A 98 -5.93 -19.13 26.15
N VAL A 99 -5.33 -20.08 25.44
CA VAL A 99 -5.37 -20.12 23.96
C VAL A 99 -6.80 -20.26 23.44
N ILE A 100 -7.62 -21.13 24.01
CA ILE A 100 -9.04 -21.25 23.63
C ILE A 100 -9.78 -19.92 23.90
N GLY A 101 -9.57 -19.34 25.08
CA GLY A 101 -10.20 -18.06 25.44
C GLY A 101 -9.85 -16.92 24.49
N MET A 102 -8.64 -16.88 23.95
CA MET A 102 -8.21 -15.92 22.93
C MET A 102 -8.75 -16.25 21.53
N ALA A 103 -8.84 -17.53 21.18
CA ALA A 103 -9.26 -17.97 19.85
C ALA A 103 -10.71 -17.56 19.53
N LEU A 104 -11.60 -17.57 20.51
CA LEU A 104 -13.02 -17.24 20.29
C LEU A 104 -13.24 -15.80 19.79
N PRO A 105 -12.79 -14.73 20.48
CA PRO A 105 -12.94 -13.38 20.00
C PRO A 105 -12.11 -13.12 18.73
N ALA A 106 -10.93 -13.72 18.58
CA ALA A 106 -10.12 -13.61 17.37
C ALA A 106 -10.86 -14.17 16.13
N THR A 107 -11.45 -15.35 16.23
CA THR A 107 -12.25 -15.96 15.16
C THR A 107 -13.43 -15.08 14.78
N LYS A 108 -14.15 -14.52 15.76
CA LYS A 108 -15.25 -13.58 15.50
C LYS A 108 -14.79 -12.35 14.68
N THR A 109 -13.66 -11.79 15.04
CA THR A 109 -13.07 -10.65 14.31
C THR A 109 -12.67 -11.03 12.88
N VAL A 110 -12.02 -12.18 12.69
CA VAL A 110 -11.63 -12.67 11.34
C VAL A 110 -12.87 -12.90 10.45
N VAL A 111 -13.92 -13.51 11.00
CA VAL A 111 -15.18 -13.69 10.24
C VAL A 111 -15.78 -12.35 9.83
N ALA A 112 -15.81 -11.37 10.75
CA ALA A 112 -16.29 -10.03 10.44
C ALA A 112 -15.47 -9.33 9.35
N MET A 113 -14.14 -9.49 9.35
CA MET A 113 -13.25 -8.92 8.31
C MET A 113 -13.51 -9.52 6.92
N LYS A 114 -14.05 -10.73 6.83
CA LYS A 114 -14.32 -11.42 5.56
C LYS A 114 -15.71 -11.11 4.98
N ASP A 115 -16.57 -10.44 5.71
CA ASP A 115 -17.90 -10.07 5.22
C ASP A 115 -17.85 -8.80 4.35
N THR A 116 -17.62 -8.96 3.06
CA THR A 116 -17.61 -7.88 2.06
C THR A 116 -19.00 -7.62 1.43
N SER A 117 -20.05 -8.26 1.93
CA SER A 117 -21.42 -8.09 1.43
C SER A 117 -21.99 -6.69 1.72
N ASN A 118 -23.01 -6.29 0.97
CA ASN A 118 -23.76 -5.05 1.17
C ASN A 118 -22.87 -3.78 1.26
N SER A 119 -21.87 -3.69 0.37
CA SER A 119 -21.02 -2.50 0.26
C SER A 119 -21.77 -1.34 -0.39
N ASP A 120 -21.59 -0.13 0.14
CA ASP A 120 -22.12 1.11 -0.41
C ASP A 120 -21.26 1.56 -1.62
N LEU A 121 -19.96 1.43 -1.51
CA LEU A 121 -18.97 1.78 -2.51
C LEU A 121 -18.02 0.60 -2.77
N THR A 122 -17.59 0.41 -4.02
CA THR A 122 -16.56 -0.57 -4.37
C THR A 122 -15.43 0.09 -5.14
N ILE A 123 -14.20 -0.08 -4.65
CA ILE A 123 -12.99 0.44 -5.26
C ILE A 123 -12.07 -0.75 -5.59
N LYS A 124 -11.61 -0.83 -6.84
CA LYS A 124 -10.53 -1.74 -7.21
C LYS A 124 -9.20 -1.04 -6.98
N VAL A 125 -8.28 -1.74 -6.34
CA VAL A 125 -6.92 -1.31 -6.06
C VAL A 125 -5.97 -2.22 -6.81
N THR A 126 -5.11 -1.64 -7.63
CA THR A 126 -4.12 -2.37 -8.42
C THR A 126 -2.71 -1.95 -7.98
N GLY A 127 -1.96 -2.91 -7.42
CA GLY A 127 -0.54 -2.71 -7.10
C GLY A 127 0.32 -2.73 -8.36
N MET A 128 1.26 -1.81 -8.44
CA MET A 128 2.25 -1.70 -9.52
C MET A 128 3.58 -1.22 -8.95
N GLN A 129 4.69 -1.57 -9.54
CA GLN A 129 6.03 -1.09 -9.18
C GLN A 129 6.24 0.36 -9.67
N TRP A 130 6.21 1.41 -8.86
CA TRP A 130 5.89 1.46 -7.43
C TRP A 130 4.86 2.57 -7.22
N LYS A 131 3.60 2.21 -7.36
CA LYS A 131 2.43 3.09 -7.26
C LYS A 131 1.16 2.26 -7.08
N TRP A 132 0.08 2.94 -6.77
CA TRP A 132 -1.24 2.34 -6.71
C TRP A 132 -2.16 2.87 -7.81
N GLY A 133 -2.93 1.98 -8.43
CA GLY A 133 -4.05 2.35 -9.30
C GLY A 133 -5.37 2.18 -8.57
N TYR A 134 -6.28 3.12 -8.73
CA TYR A 134 -7.61 3.09 -8.12
C TYR A 134 -8.69 3.25 -9.17
N ASP A 135 -9.64 2.31 -9.20
CA ASP A 135 -10.82 2.32 -10.08
C ASP A 135 -12.07 2.25 -9.20
N TYR A 136 -12.93 3.25 -9.25
CA TYR A 136 -14.21 3.25 -8.56
C TYR A 136 -15.24 2.48 -9.40
N LEU A 137 -15.64 1.29 -8.93
CA LEU A 137 -16.46 0.35 -9.70
C LEU A 137 -17.95 0.41 -9.37
N LYS A 138 -18.32 0.95 -8.18
CA LYS A 138 -19.70 1.04 -7.72
C LYS A 138 -19.86 2.24 -6.80
N GLY A 139 -21.03 2.89 -6.85
CA GLY A 139 -21.40 4.05 -6.04
C GLY A 139 -21.30 5.36 -6.81
N GLU A 140 -21.44 6.51 -6.13
CA GLU A 140 -21.47 7.83 -6.78
C GLU A 140 -20.20 8.15 -7.59
N GLY A 141 -19.07 7.60 -7.17
CA GLY A 141 -17.77 7.76 -7.86
C GLY A 141 -17.55 6.82 -9.04
N GLU A 142 -18.51 5.99 -9.41
CA GLU A 142 -18.36 5.01 -10.50
C GLU A 142 -17.82 5.64 -11.77
N GLY A 143 -16.80 4.97 -12.38
CA GLY A 143 -16.09 5.42 -13.57
C GLY A 143 -14.89 6.34 -13.30
N ILE A 144 -14.64 6.75 -12.05
CA ILE A 144 -13.42 7.47 -11.70
C ILE A 144 -12.25 6.48 -11.64
N SER A 145 -11.15 6.80 -12.34
CA SER A 145 -9.91 6.03 -12.33
C SER A 145 -8.70 6.96 -12.30
N PHE A 146 -7.69 6.62 -11.51
CA PHE A 146 -6.45 7.39 -11.43
C PHE A 146 -5.30 6.57 -10.84
N LEU A 147 -4.07 7.06 -11.06
CA LEU A 147 -2.86 6.60 -10.39
C LEU A 147 -2.54 7.49 -9.19
N SER A 148 -1.99 6.87 -8.17
CA SER A 148 -1.52 7.50 -6.95
C SER A 148 -0.02 7.22 -6.81
N ASN A 149 0.79 8.26 -6.90
CA ASN A 149 2.24 8.18 -6.82
C ASN A 149 2.73 8.92 -5.57
N LEU A 150 3.92 8.53 -5.08
CA LEU A 150 4.60 9.28 -4.03
C LEU A 150 4.80 10.74 -4.45
N SER A 151 4.39 11.69 -3.61
CA SER A 151 4.58 13.12 -3.83
C SER A 151 5.88 13.68 -3.23
N THR A 152 6.57 12.91 -2.37
CA THR A 152 7.87 13.32 -1.81
C THR A 152 8.89 13.54 -2.93
N PRO A 153 9.49 14.74 -3.06
CA PRO A 153 10.47 15.03 -4.09
C PRO A 153 11.67 14.09 -4.03
N ARG A 154 12.13 13.62 -5.19
CA ARG A 154 13.28 12.70 -5.28
C ARG A 154 14.55 13.26 -4.60
N GLU A 155 14.74 14.58 -4.65
CA GLU A 155 15.85 15.25 -3.98
C GLU A 155 15.85 15.04 -2.47
N GLN A 156 14.68 15.02 -1.84
CA GLN A 156 14.57 14.72 -0.40
C GLN A 156 14.85 13.25 -0.07
N VAL A 157 14.69 12.35 -1.04
CA VAL A 157 14.95 10.92 -0.88
C VAL A 157 16.44 10.62 -0.97
N VAL A 158 17.15 11.20 -1.95
CA VAL A 158 18.55 10.89 -2.25
C VAL A 158 19.55 11.74 -1.48
N ASP A 159 19.16 12.95 -1.04
CA ASP A 159 20.01 13.89 -0.32
C ASP A 159 19.56 13.98 1.15
N SER A 160 20.33 13.41 2.05
CA SER A 160 20.07 13.41 3.49
C SER A 160 20.15 14.81 4.13
N SER A 161 20.79 15.79 3.47
CA SER A 161 20.91 17.16 3.94
C SER A 161 19.63 18.00 3.71
N LYS A 162 18.74 17.55 2.83
CA LYS A 162 17.47 18.23 2.55
C LYS A 162 16.49 18.06 3.71
N THR A 163 15.85 19.16 4.07
CA THR A 163 14.78 19.14 5.08
C THR A 163 13.64 18.25 4.60
N LYS A 164 13.25 17.29 5.44
CA LYS A 164 12.13 16.39 5.18
C LYS A 164 10.86 17.03 5.72
N ASN A 165 9.75 16.85 5.00
CA ASN A 165 8.44 17.29 5.48
C ASN A 165 7.90 16.34 6.57
N ASP A 166 6.87 16.76 7.28
CA ASP A 166 6.29 16.03 8.41
C ASP A 166 5.75 14.64 8.01
N ASN A 167 5.25 14.51 6.77
CA ASN A 167 4.72 13.26 6.23
C ASN A 167 5.67 12.63 5.19
N TYR A 168 6.97 12.74 5.44
CA TYR A 168 8.01 12.19 4.56
C TYR A 168 7.73 10.73 4.17
N LEU A 169 7.66 10.44 2.87
CA LEU A 169 7.31 9.16 2.26
C LEU A 169 5.88 8.66 2.57
N LEU A 170 5.00 9.50 3.10
CA LEU A 170 3.62 9.15 3.46
C LEU A 170 2.56 10.00 2.75
N GLU A 171 2.95 10.75 1.71
CA GLU A 171 2.06 11.59 0.91
C GLU A 171 2.02 11.14 -0.54
N VAL A 172 0.86 11.34 -1.17
CA VAL A 172 0.63 11.01 -2.59
C VAL A 172 0.07 12.20 -3.36
N ASP A 173 0.22 12.17 -4.68
CA ASP A 173 -0.32 13.16 -5.59
C ASP A 173 -1.86 13.07 -5.75
N ASN A 174 -2.42 11.87 -5.62
CA ASN A 174 -3.85 11.59 -5.74
C ASN A 174 -4.31 10.64 -4.62
N PRO A 175 -4.84 11.15 -3.49
CA PRO A 175 -5.38 10.32 -2.44
C PRO A 175 -6.69 9.63 -2.87
N VAL A 176 -6.98 8.49 -2.24
CA VAL A 176 -8.29 7.85 -2.31
C VAL A 176 -9.27 8.65 -1.47
N VAL A 177 -10.42 9.02 -2.00
CA VAL A 177 -11.44 9.78 -1.27
C VAL A 177 -12.67 8.92 -1.06
N VAL A 178 -13.12 8.83 0.20
CA VAL A 178 -14.30 8.03 0.57
C VAL A 178 -15.19 8.78 1.55
N PRO A 179 -16.51 8.56 1.52
CA PRO A 179 -17.41 9.16 2.48
C PRO A 179 -17.36 8.44 3.83
N VAL A 180 -17.48 9.20 4.92
CA VAL A 180 -17.56 8.68 6.29
C VAL A 180 -18.79 7.81 6.49
N ASN A 181 -18.71 6.80 7.37
CA ASN A 181 -19.78 5.89 7.75
C ASN A 181 -20.34 4.99 6.62
N GLN A 182 -19.72 4.95 5.45
CA GLN A 182 -20.10 4.02 4.38
C GLN A 182 -19.20 2.78 4.39
N LYS A 183 -19.76 1.63 4.01
CA LYS A 183 -19.02 0.37 3.84
C LYS A 183 -18.34 0.35 2.49
N ILE A 184 -17.03 0.45 2.50
CA ILE A 184 -16.18 0.47 1.32
C ILE A 184 -15.61 -0.92 1.09
N ARG A 185 -16.01 -1.58 0.02
CA ARG A 185 -15.38 -2.82 -0.44
C ARG A 185 -14.15 -2.46 -1.28
N VAL A 186 -13.03 -3.07 -0.96
CA VAL A 186 -11.77 -2.90 -1.69
C VAL A 186 -11.42 -4.23 -2.37
N ILE A 187 -11.39 -4.22 -3.68
CA ILE A 187 -10.98 -5.37 -4.52
C ILE A 187 -9.52 -5.16 -4.90
N LEU A 188 -8.65 -6.13 -4.62
CA LEU A 188 -7.21 -6.01 -4.80
C LEU A 188 -6.66 -7.00 -5.82
N THR A 189 -5.76 -6.52 -6.65
CA THR A 189 -4.92 -7.30 -7.56
C THR A 189 -3.60 -6.56 -7.81
N ALA A 190 -2.67 -7.17 -8.51
CA ALA A 190 -1.43 -6.52 -8.95
C ALA A 190 -1.15 -6.82 -10.42
N ASN A 191 -0.40 -5.92 -11.08
CA ASN A 191 -0.02 -6.07 -12.49
C ASN A 191 1.33 -6.77 -12.69
N ASP A 192 2.19 -6.77 -11.66
CA ASP A 192 3.61 -7.18 -11.79
C ASP A 192 4.06 -8.16 -10.72
N VAL A 193 4.26 -7.72 -9.49
CA VAL A 193 4.68 -8.53 -8.35
C VAL A 193 3.64 -8.47 -7.23
N ILE A 194 3.85 -9.21 -6.15
CA ILE A 194 2.98 -9.12 -4.98
C ILE A 194 3.24 -7.80 -4.26
N HIS A 195 2.17 -7.09 -3.93
CA HIS A 195 2.11 -5.92 -3.06
C HIS A 195 1.13 -6.19 -1.92
N SER A 196 1.08 -5.34 -0.92
CA SER A 196 0.05 -5.43 0.12
C SER A 196 -0.45 -4.04 0.49
N TRP A 197 -1.75 -3.83 0.36
CA TRP A 197 -2.42 -2.57 0.70
C TRP A 197 -2.78 -2.59 2.19
N SER A 198 -2.18 -1.68 2.95
CA SER A 198 -2.38 -1.64 4.40
C SER A 198 -2.60 -0.23 4.89
N VAL A 199 -3.70 -0.04 5.64
CA VAL A 199 -4.01 1.20 6.37
C VAL A 199 -4.29 0.82 7.82
N PRO A 200 -3.30 0.99 8.71
CA PRO A 200 -3.38 0.50 10.10
C PRO A 200 -4.56 1.06 10.89
N ALA A 201 -4.90 2.34 10.74
CA ALA A 201 -6.03 2.98 11.41
C ALA A 201 -7.39 2.34 11.03
N PHE A 202 -7.48 1.70 9.86
CA PHE A 202 -8.68 0.97 9.42
C PHE A 202 -8.69 -0.50 9.86
N GLY A 203 -7.56 -1.01 10.36
CA GLY A 203 -7.38 -2.43 10.64
C GLY A 203 -7.34 -3.30 9.37
N VAL A 204 -6.92 -2.71 8.25
CA VAL A 204 -6.87 -3.39 6.94
C VAL A 204 -5.44 -3.69 6.53
N LYS A 205 -5.20 -4.94 6.18
CA LYS A 205 -4.03 -5.43 5.43
C LYS A 205 -4.52 -6.49 4.47
N GLN A 206 -4.30 -6.30 3.18
CA GLN A 206 -4.67 -7.29 2.17
C GLN A 206 -3.67 -7.30 1.02
N ASP A 207 -3.18 -8.49 0.69
CA ASP A 207 -2.22 -8.67 -0.39
C ASP A 207 -2.90 -8.49 -1.75
N ALA A 208 -2.18 -7.81 -2.64
CA ALA A 208 -2.49 -7.62 -4.05
C ALA A 208 -1.57 -8.55 -4.87
N ILE A 209 -2.14 -9.65 -5.39
CA ILE A 209 -1.38 -10.75 -6.00
C ILE A 209 -1.66 -10.77 -7.50
N PRO A 210 -0.62 -10.80 -8.39
CA PRO A 210 -0.80 -10.93 -9.82
C PRO A 210 -1.61 -12.18 -10.20
N GLY A 211 -2.61 -12.02 -11.07
CA GLY A 211 -3.47 -13.12 -11.51
C GLY A 211 -4.55 -13.55 -10.51
N PHE A 212 -4.57 -12.99 -9.31
CA PHE A 212 -5.61 -13.25 -8.30
C PHE A 212 -6.40 -12.00 -7.98
N VAL A 213 -7.65 -12.19 -7.58
CA VAL A 213 -8.52 -11.14 -7.05
C VAL A 213 -8.80 -11.46 -5.59
N ARG A 214 -8.46 -10.52 -4.72
CA ARG A 214 -8.75 -10.56 -3.29
C ARG A 214 -9.67 -9.41 -2.94
N ASP A 215 -10.40 -9.52 -1.85
CA ASP A 215 -11.19 -8.42 -1.36
C ASP A 215 -11.14 -8.29 0.16
N THR A 216 -11.37 -7.07 0.61
CA THR A 216 -11.50 -6.68 1.99
C THR A 216 -12.50 -5.51 2.07
N TRP A 217 -12.76 -5.00 3.26
CA TRP A 217 -13.62 -3.86 3.43
C TRP A 217 -13.24 -3.06 4.68
N PHE A 218 -13.68 -1.82 4.70
CA PHE A 218 -13.65 -0.97 5.88
C PHE A 218 -14.86 -0.03 5.92
N ARG A 219 -15.14 0.49 7.12
CA ARG A 219 -16.09 1.58 7.34
C ARG A 219 -15.44 2.55 8.30
N ALA A 220 -14.92 3.65 7.80
CA ALA A 220 -14.32 4.69 8.62
C ALA A 220 -15.42 5.53 9.30
N GLU A 221 -15.32 5.67 10.61
CA GLU A 221 -16.33 6.37 11.44
C GLU A 221 -15.90 7.81 11.79
N LYS A 222 -14.67 8.21 11.44
CA LYS A 222 -14.14 9.56 11.70
C LYS A 222 -13.65 10.17 10.39
N ILE A 223 -13.98 11.44 10.15
CA ILE A 223 -13.43 12.24 9.05
C ILE A 223 -11.95 12.51 9.34
N GLY A 224 -11.11 12.46 8.31
CA GLY A 224 -9.67 12.70 8.41
C GLY A 224 -8.89 12.10 7.25
N THR A 225 -7.59 12.36 7.23
CA THR A 225 -6.63 11.78 6.27
C THR A 225 -5.89 10.63 6.94
N TYR A 226 -5.99 9.43 6.38
CA TYR A 226 -5.40 8.22 6.93
C TYR A 226 -4.31 7.71 6.02
N ARG A 227 -3.20 7.31 6.64
CA ARG A 227 -1.98 6.92 5.95
C ARG A 227 -1.68 5.45 6.10
N GLY A 228 -1.17 4.88 5.02
CA GLY A 228 -0.76 3.50 4.95
C GLY A 228 0.43 3.32 4.01
N GLN A 229 0.85 2.09 3.86
CA GLN A 229 2.02 1.74 3.06
C GLN A 229 1.82 0.39 2.37
N CYS A 230 2.62 0.13 1.34
CA CYS A 230 2.84 -1.22 0.86
C CYS A 230 3.60 -2.00 1.94
N VAL A 231 3.07 -3.17 2.33
CA VAL A 231 3.64 -3.99 3.42
C VAL A 231 3.98 -5.42 2.97
N GLU A 232 4.19 -5.60 1.66
CA GLU A 232 4.77 -6.80 1.07
C GLU A 232 5.93 -6.40 0.17
N LEU A 233 7.12 -6.99 0.36
CA LEU A 233 8.34 -6.62 -0.35
C LEU A 233 8.15 -6.77 -1.87
N CYS A 234 8.13 -5.65 -2.59
CA CYS A 234 7.82 -5.57 -4.01
C CYS A 234 8.98 -5.03 -4.88
N GLY A 235 10.19 -4.94 -4.36
CA GLY A 235 11.39 -4.51 -5.07
C GLY A 235 12.07 -3.28 -4.46
N LYS A 236 12.95 -2.65 -5.23
CA LYS A 236 13.88 -1.60 -4.73
C LYS A 236 13.19 -0.32 -4.21
N GLU A 237 12.00 -0.01 -4.69
CA GLU A 237 11.24 1.18 -4.27
C GLU A 237 10.01 0.80 -3.42
N HIS A 238 10.05 -0.34 -2.75
CA HIS A 238 8.99 -0.81 -1.88
C HIS A 238 8.51 0.24 -0.85
N ALA A 239 9.42 1.01 -0.27
CA ALA A 239 9.10 2.06 0.69
C ALA A 239 8.53 3.35 0.05
N PHE A 240 8.48 3.45 -1.28
CA PHE A 240 8.14 4.67 -2.01
C PHE A 240 6.77 4.61 -2.71
N MET A 241 5.87 3.75 -2.23
CA MET A 241 4.49 3.64 -2.68
C MET A 241 3.51 3.68 -1.50
N PRO A 242 3.37 4.85 -0.86
CA PRO A 242 2.45 5.03 0.26
C PRO A 242 0.99 4.99 -0.19
N ILE A 243 0.12 4.94 0.80
CA ILE A 243 -1.32 4.98 0.65
C ILE A 243 -1.85 6.15 1.46
N VAL A 244 -2.69 6.98 0.84
CA VAL A 244 -3.42 8.04 1.54
C VAL A 244 -4.90 7.89 1.24
N VAL A 245 -5.72 7.89 2.29
CA VAL A 245 -7.18 7.82 2.20
C VAL A 245 -7.78 9.02 2.93
N ASP A 246 -8.46 9.89 2.18
CA ASP A 246 -9.22 11.00 2.72
C ASP A 246 -10.65 10.56 2.98
N VAL A 247 -11.01 10.46 4.25
CA VAL A 247 -12.38 10.23 4.69
C VAL A 247 -13.05 11.58 4.88
N VAL A 248 -14.08 11.84 4.09
CA VAL A 248 -14.74 13.16 4.04
C VAL A 248 -16.24 13.05 4.35
N SER A 249 -16.90 14.20 4.52
CA SER A 249 -18.35 14.23 4.61
C SER A 249 -19.01 13.73 3.31
N ALA A 250 -20.26 13.27 3.38
CA ALA A 250 -21.00 12.86 2.18
C ALA A 250 -21.12 14.00 1.16
N ASP A 251 -21.26 15.25 1.63
CA ASP A 251 -21.35 16.43 0.76
C ASP A 251 -20.01 16.73 0.06
N ASP A 252 -18.92 16.65 0.77
CA ASP A 252 -17.59 16.91 0.20
C ASP A 252 -17.19 15.77 -0.73
N TYR A 253 -17.61 14.53 -0.44
CA TYR A 253 -17.44 13.42 -1.37
C TYR A 253 -18.16 13.67 -2.69
N ARG A 254 -19.42 14.12 -2.67
CA ARG A 254 -20.17 14.47 -3.90
C ARG A 254 -19.50 15.59 -4.69
N LYS A 255 -19.01 16.62 -3.99
CA LYS A 255 -18.24 17.71 -4.65
C LYS A 255 -16.98 17.16 -5.31
N TRP A 256 -16.21 16.33 -4.62
CA TRP A 256 -15.00 15.69 -5.14
C TRP A 256 -15.31 14.84 -6.39
N VAL A 257 -16.34 13.99 -6.33
CA VAL A 257 -16.81 13.18 -7.46
C VAL A 257 -17.12 14.07 -8.68
N SER A 258 -17.87 15.13 -8.46
CA SER A 258 -18.24 16.07 -9.53
C SER A 258 -17.03 16.78 -10.14
N LEU A 259 -16.07 17.19 -9.33
CA LEU A 259 -14.81 17.79 -9.78
C LEU A 259 -13.99 16.76 -10.56
N LYS A 260 -13.80 15.57 -10.00
CA LYS A 260 -12.97 14.52 -10.61
C LYS A 260 -13.53 14.05 -11.96
N LYS A 261 -14.86 13.87 -12.05
CA LYS A 261 -15.53 13.54 -13.31
C LYS A 261 -15.36 14.64 -14.36
N ARG A 262 -15.43 15.92 -13.96
CA ARG A 262 -15.15 17.06 -14.88
C ARG A 262 -13.69 17.10 -15.33
N GLU A 263 -12.74 16.84 -14.43
CA GLU A 263 -11.31 16.76 -14.79
C GLU A 263 -11.05 15.61 -15.78
N LEU A 264 -11.66 14.45 -15.55
CA LEU A 264 -11.53 13.31 -16.46
C LEU A 264 -12.18 13.60 -17.82
N ALA A 265 -13.37 14.21 -17.82
CA ALA A 265 -14.02 14.63 -19.06
C ALA A 265 -13.21 15.70 -19.84
N ALA A 266 -12.59 16.65 -19.13
CA ALA A 266 -11.72 17.66 -19.75
C ALA A 266 -10.40 17.06 -20.29
N LYS A 267 -9.92 15.95 -19.69
CA LYS A 267 -8.76 15.18 -20.17
C LYS A 267 -9.12 14.18 -21.26
N ALA A 268 -10.40 13.83 -21.41
CA ALA A 268 -10.87 12.95 -22.45
C ALA A 268 -10.73 13.68 -23.79
N ASP A 269 -9.79 13.25 -24.56
CA ASP A 269 -9.57 13.79 -25.89
C ASP A 269 -10.72 13.38 -26.83
N ASP A 270 -11.05 14.23 -27.79
CA ASP A 270 -11.99 13.86 -28.87
C ASP A 270 -11.47 12.60 -29.56
N PRO A 271 -12.20 11.48 -29.53
CA PRO A 271 -11.76 10.23 -30.12
C PRO A 271 -11.59 10.29 -31.64
N ASN A 272 -12.19 11.32 -32.29
CA ASN A 272 -12.10 11.56 -33.74
C ASN A 272 -10.98 12.55 -34.11
N ARG A 273 -10.31 13.16 -33.13
CA ARG A 273 -9.21 14.09 -33.39
C ARG A 273 -8.03 13.36 -34.01
N ILE A 274 -7.57 13.84 -35.15
CA ILE A 274 -6.30 13.42 -35.76
C ILE A 274 -5.17 14.26 -35.13
N TRP A 275 -4.23 13.59 -34.49
CA TRP A 275 -3.11 14.21 -33.82
C TRP A 275 -1.87 14.26 -34.73
N THR A 276 -1.10 15.33 -34.66
CA THR A 276 0.20 15.39 -35.31
C THR A 276 1.25 14.56 -34.55
N VAL A 277 2.31 14.20 -35.23
CA VAL A 277 3.44 13.47 -34.61
C VAL A 277 4.04 14.27 -33.45
N GLU A 278 4.19 15.58 -33.62
CA GLU A 278 4.77 16.48 -32.62
C GLU A 278 3.91 16.55 -31.35
N GLU A 279 2.61 16.72 -31.49
CA GLU A 279 1.69 16.72 -30.35
C GLU A 279 1.74 15.40 -29.57
N LEU A 280 1.71 14.28 -30.29
CA LEU A 280 1.79 12.94 -29.67
C LEU A 280 3.17 12.71 -29.05
N LYS A 281 4.27 13.17 -29.65
CA LYS A 281 5.60 13.07 -29.04
C LYS A 281 5.70 13.81 -27.71
N GLN A 282 5.25 15.08 -27.68
CA GLN A 282 5.28 15.88 -26.45
C GLN A 282 4.46 15.25 -25.32
N ARG A 283 3.30 14.72 -25.65
CA ARG A 283 2.45 14.02 -24.69
C ARG A 283 3.03 12.68 -24.30
N GLY A 284 3.59 11.95 -25.27
CA GLY A 284 4.25 10.66 -25.08
C GLY A 284 5.50 10.72 -24.21
N GLU A 285 6.27 11.82 -24.32
CA GLU A 285 7.40 12.08 -23.43
C GLU A 285 6.97 12.14 -21.96
N LYS A 286 5.88 12.89 -21.67
CA LYS A 286 5.33 12.99 -20.32
C LYS A 286 4.80 11.65 -19.83
N THR A 287 4.07 10.92 -20.67
CA THR A 287 3.56 9.57 -20.36
C THR A 287 4.70 8.58 -20.11
N TYR A 288 5.77 8.64 -20.92
CA TYR A 288 6.96 7.82 -20.78
C TYR A 288 7.70 8.12 -19.47
N ALA A 289 7.92 9.39 -19.17
CA ALA A 289 8.57 9.82 -17.94
C ALA A 289 7.84 9.35 -16.69
N ALA A 290 6.51 9.41 -16.71
CA ALA A 290 5.67 9.01 -15.57
C ALA A 290 5.56 7.49 -15.37
N ASN A 291 5.66 6.69 -16.45
CA ASN A 291 5.25 5.29 -16.40
C ASN A 291 6.30 4.28 -16.88
N CYS A 292 7.28 4.69 -17.69
CA CYS A 292 8.14 3.76 -18.42
C CYS A 292 9.64 3.89 -18.05
N VAL A 293 10.07 5.09 -17.65
CA VAL A 293 11.49 5.42 -17.35
C VAL A 293 12.10 4.52 -16.30
N VAL A 294 11.31 4.12 -15.30
CA VAL A 294 11.81 3.30 -14.17
C VAL A 294 12.46 1.99 -14.66
N CYS A 295 11.88 1.36 -15.68
CA CYS A 295 12.39 0.12 -16.27
C CYS A 295 13.25 0.39 -17.50
N HIS A 296 12.74 1.21 -18.42
CA HIS A 296 13.40 1.40 -19.72
C HIS A 296 14.44 2.53 -19.76
N GLN A 297 14.64 3.23 -18.65
CA GLN A 297 15.52 4.39 -18.46
C GLN A 297 15.18 5.59 -19.35
N ALA A 298 15.60 6.80 -18.99
CA ALA A 298 15.33 8.02 -19.76
C ALA A 298 15.95 7.99 -21.18
N ASN A 299 17.03 7.28 -21.35
CA ASN A 299 17.72 7.12 -22.64
C ASN A 299 17.17 5.93 -23.48
N GLY A 300 16.16 5.24 -23.02
CA GLY A 300 15.57 4.09 -23.72
C GLY A 300 16.45 2.84 -23.78
N LYS A 301 17.61 2.79 -23.11
CA LYS A 301 18.55 1.66 -23.17
C LYS A 301 18.19 0.49 -22.24
N GLY A 302 17.20 0.68 -21.39
CA GLY A 302 16.77 -0.34 -20.43
C GLY A 302 17.87 -0.68 -19.43
N LEU A 303 17.79 -1.89 -18.87
CA LEU A 303 18.79 -2.43 -17.96
C LEU A 303 19.19 -3.83 -18.46
N PRO A 304 20.42 -4.05 -18.90
CA PRO A 304 20.88 -5.34 -19.44
C PRO A 304 20.56 -6.51 -18.48
N GLY A 305 19.98 -7.56 -19.01
CA GLY A 305 19.59 -8.74 -18.24
C GLY A 305 18.29 -8.62 -17.45
N ALA A 306 17.72 -7.40 -17.27
CA ALA A 306 16.48 -7.19 -16.52
C ALA A 306 15.37 -6.54 -17.37
N TYR A 307 15.67 -5.44 -18.04
CA TYR A 307 14.68 -4.70 -18.82
C TYR A 307 15.22 -4.41 -20.24
N PRO A 308 14.45 -4.72 -21.30
CA PRO A 308 14.93 -4.58 -22.68
C PRO A 308 15.10 -3.12 -23.07
N ALA A 309 16.07 -2.85 -23.95
CA ALA A 309 16.21 -1.57 -24.60
C ALA A 309 15.03 -1.31 -25.54
N LEU A 310 14.57 -0.06 -25.59
CA LEU A 310 13.63 0.46 -26.57
C LEU A 310 14.37 1.19 -27.70
N GLU A 311 15.52 1.81 -27.39
CA GLU A 311 16.41 2.39 -28.37
C GLU A 311 16.99 1.27 -29.27
N GLY A 312 16.88 1.44 -30.59
CA GLY A 312 17.34 0.46 -31.56
C GLY A 312 16.57 -0.88 -31.57
N SER A 313 15.44 -0.94 -30.85
CA SER A 313 14.67 -2.19 -30.73
C SER A 313 13.95 -2.54 -32.03
N PRO A 314 14.15 -3.78 -32.57
CA PRO A 314 13.38 -4.26 -33.70
C PRO A 314 11.86 -4.27 -33.48
N LEU A 315 11.41 -4.44 -32.24
CA LEU A 315 9.99 -4.36 -31.89
C LEU A 315 9.44 -2.93 -32.05
N VAL A 316 10.24 -1.93 -31.60
CA VAL A 316 9.83 -0.51 -31.70
C VAL A 316 9.93 -0.03 -33.17
N ALA A 317 10.89 -0.48 -33.93
CA ALA A 317 11.03 -0.15 -35.35
C ALA A 317 10.06 -0.93 -36.27
N GLY A 318 9.58 -2.09 -35.80
CA GLY A 318 8.70 -2.99 -36.57
C GLY A 318 7.24 -2.52 -36.63
N PRO A 319 6.29 -3.42 -36.97
CA PRO A 319 4.87 -3.09 -37.07
C PRO A 319 4.32 -2.48 -35.75
N LYS A 320 3.60 -1.36 -35.86
CA LYS A 320 3.03 -0.68 -34.68
C LYS A 320 2.05 -1.54 -33.89
N SER A 321 1.35 -2.46 -34.55
CA SER A 321 0.42 -3.39 -33.93
C SER A 321 1.08 -4.32 -32.89
N ALA A 322 2.33 -4.73 -33.13
CA ALA A 322 3.08 -5.58 -32.21
C ALA A 322 3.43 -4.82 -30.92
N GLN A 323 3.90 -3.58 -31.05
CA GLN A 323 4.19 -2.71 -29.90
C GLN A 323 2.91 -2.35 -29.14
N LEU A 324 1.82 -2.03 -29.84
CA LEU A 324 0.52 -1.75 -29.27
C LEU A 324 0.02 -2.92 -28.42
N LYS A 325 0.08 -4.14 -28.95
CA LYS A 325 -0.32 -5.36 -28.23
C LYS A 325 0.45 -5.55 -26.92
N ILE A 326 1.76 -5.31 -26.93
CA ILE A 326 2.60 -5.47 -25.73
C ILE A 326 2.28 -4.38 -24.70
N ILE A 327 2.14 -3.13 -25.11
CA ILE A 327 1.81 -2.05 -24.18
C ILE A 327 0.43 -2.28 -23.58
N MET A 328 -0.54 -2.72 -24.35
CA MET A 328 -1.90 -2.96 -23.84
C MET A 328 -1.98 -4.14 -22.86
N ASN A 329 -1.36 -5.26 -23.21
CA ASN A 329 -1.57 -6.53 -22.50
C ASN A 329 -0.39 -6.92 -21.57
N GLY A 330 0.75 -6.23 -21.69
CA GLY A 330 1.97 -6.61 -21.03
C GLY A 330 2.72 -7.76 -21.71
N LYS A 331 3.93 -8.03 -21.25
CA LYS A 331 4.74 -9.18 -21.66
C LYS A 331 5.78 -9.49 -20.59
N ASN A 332 5.82 -10.72 -20.07
CA ASN A 332 6.70 -11.14 -18.98
C ASN A 332 6.53 -10.21 -17.76
N ALA A 333 7.62 -9.57 -17.30
CA ALA A 333 7.59 -8.61 -16.19
C ALA A 333 7.02 -7.22 -16.56
N MET A 334 6.76 -6.94 -17.84
CA MET A 334 6.13 -5.68 -18.23
C MET A 334 4.63 -5.75 -18.03
N PRO A 335 4.04 -4.87 -17.19
CA PRO A 335 2.61 -4.85 -16.96
C PRO A 335 1.83 -4.38 -18.18
N GLY A 336 0.57 -4.79 -18.29
CA GLY A 336 -0.37 -4.29 -19.30
C GLY A 336 -0.93 -2.93 -18.89
N TRP A 337 -0.98 -1.98 -19.81
CA TRP A 337 -1.42 -0.61 -19.58
C TRP A 337 -2.84 -0.31 -20.07
N LYS A 338 -3.52 -1.32 -20.59
CA LYS A 338 -4.88 -1.19 -21.14
C LYS A 338 -5.87 -0.57 -20.16
N SER A 339 -5.81 -0.90 -18.88
CA SER A 339 -6.72 -0.38 -17.84
C SER A 339 -6.24 0.91 -17.16
N VAL A 340 -5.03 1.38 -17.47
CA VAL A 340 -4.35 2.46 -16.74
C VAL A 340 -4.21 3.73 -17.58
N LEU A 341 -3.85 3.58 -18.86
CA LEU A 341 -3.63 4.68 -19.78
C LEU A 341 -4.81 4.84 -20.74
N SER A 342 -5.15 6.09 -21.06
CA SER A 342 -6.13 6.45 -22.10
C SER A 342 -5.63 6.05 -23.50
N ASP A 343 -6.54 6.01 -24.47
CA ASP A 343 -6.18 5.71 -25.87
C ASP A 343 -5.15 6.71 -26.40
N THR A 344 -5.32 7.98 -26.06
CA THR A 344 -4.37 9.03 -26.44
C THR A 344 -3.01 8.89 -25.77
N GLU A 345 -2.94 8.50 -24.51
CA GLU A 345 -1.67 8.28 -23.80
C GLU A 345 -0.93 7.05 -24.35
N ILE A 346 -1.64 5.98 -24.68
CA ILE A 346 -1.04 4.79 -25.34
C ILE A 346 -0.54 5.18 -26.73
N ALA A 347 -1.34 5.86 -27.53
CA ALA A 347 -0.95 6.33 -28.86
C ALA A 347 0.28 7.25 -28.78
N ALA A 348 0.28 8.16 -27.82
CA ALA A 348 1.33 9.12 -27.59
C ALA A 348 2.66 8.47 -27.20
N VAL A 349 2.66 7.53 -26.22
CA VAL A 349 3.89 6.85 -25.77
C VAL A 349 4.47 5.94 -26.85
N ILE A 350 3.63 5.29 -27.67
CA ILE A 350 4.10 4.52 -28.83
C ILE A 350 4.75 5.47 -29.85
N THR A 351 4.06 6.55 -30.22
CA THR A 351 4.58 7.55 -31.17
C THR A 351 5.88 8.15 -30.65
N TYR A 352 5.99 8.49 -29.35
CA TYR A 352 7.22 8.98 -28.74
C TYR A 352 8.39 7.98 -28.91
N THR A 353 8.22 6.74 -28.46
CA THR A 353 9.31 5.74 -28.50
C THR A 353 9.74 5.40 -29.91
N ARG A 354 8.85 5.51 -30.90
CA ARG A 354 9.14 5.27 -32.32
C ARG A 354 9.89 6.40 -32.99
N ASN A 355 9.87 7.62 -32.41
CA ASN A 355 10.46 8.85 -32.95
C ASN A 355 11.53 9.48 -32.05
N THR A 356 11.98 8.80 -31.00
CA THR A 356 12.93 9.33 -30.03
C THR A 356 14.20 8.48 -30.01
N TRP A 357 15.27 9.03 -29.45
CA TRP A 357 16.63 8.48 -29.44
C TRP A 357 17.12 8.26 -30.88
N SER A 358 17.59 7.06 -31.20
CA SER A 358 18.00 6.69 -32.55
C SER A 358 16.89 6.06 -33.38
N ASN A 359 15.68 5.89 -32.82
CA ASN A 359 14.59 5.22 -33.50
C ASN A 359 13.98 6.04 -34.63
N LYS A 360 13.82 5.42 -35.80
CA LYS A 360 13.14 5.97 -36.99
C LYS A 360 12.28 4.87 -37.59
N ALA A 361 11.09 4.69 -37.03
CA ALA A 361 10.15 3.67 -37.51
C ALA A 361 9.40 4.16 -38.76
N GLU A 362 9.18 3.29 -39.73
CA GLU A 362 8.36 3.63 -40.95
C GLU A 362 6.93 4.03 -40.54
N GLU A 363 6.27 3.21 -39.72
CA GLU A 363 4.98 3.54 -39.13
C GLU A 363 5.17 4.39 -37.87
N ASN A 364 5.54 5.64 -38.02
CA ASN A 364 6.05 6.49 -36.93
C ASN A 364 4.97 7.10 -36.02
N VAL A 365 3.70 6.99 -36.38
CA VAL A 365 2.55 7.54 -35.64
C VAL A 365 1.49 6.48 -35.37
N VAL A 366 0.94 6.52 -34.15
CA VAL A 366 -0.26 5.75 -33.77
C VAL A 366 -1.32 6.75 -33.35
N GLN A 367 -2.52 6.65 -33.93
CA GLN A 367 -3.64 7.50 -33.56
C GLN A 367 -4.46 6.89 -32.41
N PRO A 368 -5.10 7.70 -31.56
CA PRO A 368 -5.98 7.21 -30.50
C PRO A 368 -7.10 6.27 -31.02
N ALA A 369 -7.63 6.54 -32.19
CA ALA A 369 -8.64 5.68 -32.82
C ALA A 369 -8.14 4.25 -33.09
N GLU A 370 -6.85 4.08 -33.41
CA GLU A 370 -6.24 2.77 -33.61
C GLU A 370 -6.12 2.00 -32.29
N VAL A 371 -5.79 2.71 -31.22
CA VAL A 371 -5.75 2.15 -29.87
C VAL A 371 -7.15 1.72 -29.42
N SER A 372 -8.15 2.58 -29.63
CA SER A 372 -9.56 2.31 -29.32
C SER A 372 -10.06 1.06 -30.07
N ALA A 373 -9.71 0.94 -31.35
CA ALA A 373 -10.06 -0.23 -32.15
C ALA A 373 -9.41 -1.52 -31.62
N ALA A 374 -8.16 -1.46 -31.16
CA ALA A 374 -7.44 -2.59 -30.61
C ALA A 374 -7.86 -2.96 -29.17
N ARG A 375 -8.57 -2.08 -28.47
CA ARG A 375 -9.07 -2.28 -27.09
C ARG A 375 -10.33 -3.17 -27.07
N LYS A 376 -11.08 -3.20 -28.16
CA LYS A 376 -12.26 -4.05 -28.38
C LYS A 376 -11.85 -5.50 -28.57
#